data_8a4b734270d56914960176512c13f69a
#
_entry.id   8a4b734270d56914960176512c13f69a
#
_cell.length_a   1.000
_cell.length_b   1.000
_cell.length_c   1.000
_cell.angle_alpha   90.00
_cell.angle_beta   90.00
_cell.angle_gamma   90.00
#
_symmetry.space_group_name_H-M   'P 1'
#
loop_
_entity.id
_entity.type
_entity.pdbx_description
1 polymer ?
#
loop_
_entity_poly.entity_id
_entity_poly.type
_entity_poly.pdbx_seq_one_letter_code
_entity_poly.pdbx_strand_id
1 'polypeptide(L)'
;MKKNNLKIFVFIAVLVLAAMACAIPGLNSLPKDDFSNSDSGWGVGTDASSSVEYASDGLQMIVYTPFYVTWSTFGLETYENTHIEVSVNNASSDEDAMFGVVCNEQGSTQAFYYVGVSPSGYYAFIKSSVALEDVYLKEGTSDVISASASSMRIGLDCGNGTLALYVNGQQIDSVSDASYPSGVVGLFAASDDLDSGATVTFDDFVMTKLGE
;
A
#
# COMPACT_ATOMS: atom_id res chain seq x y z
N MET A 1 -61.39 20.47 -1.41
CA MET A 1 -60.00 20.93 -1.01
C MET A 1 -59.15 19.83 -0.35
N LYS A 2 -59.35 18.53 -0.58
CA LYS A 2 -58.55 17.46 0.06
C LYS A 2 -57.52 16.76 -0.87
N LYS A 3 -57.57 17.00 -2.19
CA LYS A 3 -56.68 16.27 -3.14
C LYS A 3 -55.28 16.88 -3.34
N ASN A 4 -55.06 18.15 -3.00
CA ASN A 4 -53.76 18.81 -3.21
C ASN A 4 -52.75 18.53 -2.11
N ASN A 5 -53.22 18.30 -0.88
CA ASN A 5 -52.30 18.06 0.25
C ASN A 5 -51.61 16.67 0.17
N LEU A 6 -52.29 15.68 -0.42
CA LEU A 6 -51.70 14.34 -0.56
C LEU A 6 -50.52 14.33 -1.57
N LYS A 7 -50.63 15.11 -2.64
CA LYS A 7 -49.52 15.23 -3.63
C LYS A 7 -48.33 15.98 -3.07
N ILE A 8 -48.54 16.97 -2.22
CA ILE A 8 -47.45 17.70 -1.52
C ILE A 8 -46.75 16.82 -0.52
N PHE A 9 -47.50 15.99 0.26
CA PHE A 9 -46.91 15.05 1.20
C PHE A 9 -46.11 13.96 0.49
N VAL A 10 -46.55 13.43 -0.64
CA VAL A 10 -45.80 12.44 -1.42
C VAL A 10 -44.52 13.04 -2.00
N PHE A 11 -44.56 14.31 -2.46
CA PHE A 11 -43.37 15.00 -2.99
C PHE A 11 -42.34 15.29 -1.91
N ILE A 12 -42.77 15.70 -0.72
CA ILE A 12 -41.87 15.91 0.44
C ILE A 12 -41.29 14.60 0.93
N ALA A 13 -42.07 13.51 0.97
CA ALA A 13 -41.56 12.20 1.36
C ALA A 13 -40.52 11.65 0.39
N VAL A 14 -40.68 11.84 -0.93
CA VAL A 14 -39.71 11.45 -1.96
C VAL A 14 -38.44 12.30 -1.86
N LEU A 15 -38.54 13.58 -1.56
CA LEU A 15 -37.38 14.49 -1.38
C LEU A 15 -36.58 14.13 -0.12
N VAL A 16 -37.24 13.76 0.97
CA VAL A 16 -36.57 13.32 2.21
C VAL A 16 -35.89 11.97 2.02
N LEU A 17 -36.49 11.03 1.26
CA LEU A 17 -35.86 9.75 0.91
C LEU A 17 -34.64 9.93 -0.02
N ALA A 18 -34.69 10.91 -0.94
CA ALA A 18 -33.55 11.23 -1.80
C ALA A 18 -32.39 11.89 -1.03
N ALA A 19 -32.70 12.69 0.01
CA ALA A 19 -31.68 13.30 0.86
C ALA A 19 -31.01 12.29 1.81
N MET A 20 -31.67 11.17 2.16
CA MET A 20 -31.07 10.09 2.96
C MET A 20 -30.19 9.15 2.12
N ALA A 21 -30.30 9.14 0.80
CA ALA A 21 -29.45 8.31 -0.07
C ALA A 21 -28.03 8.85 -0.23
N CYS A 22 -27.75 10.09 0.24
CA CYS A 22 -26.42 10.72 0.11
C CYS A 22 -25.55 10.62 1.38
N ALA A 23 -25.98 9.88 2.39
CA ALA A 23 -25.19 9.68 3.60
C ALA A 23 -25.18 8.19 3.99
N ILE A 24 -24.62 7.33 3.13
CA ILE A 24 -24.18 6.02 3.56
C ILE A 24 -22.75 6.24 4.12
N PRO A 25 -22.54 6.14 5.45
CA PRO A 25 -21.20 6.15 6.01
C PRO A 25 -20.44 4.96 5.43
N GLY A 26 -19.33 5.18 4.74
CA GLY A 26 -18.48 4.15 4.15
C GLY A 26 -18.27 4.23 2.65
N LEU A 27 -19.09 4.99 1.89
CA LEU A 27 -18.91 5.10 0.43
C LEU A 27 -17.70 5.97 0.00
N ASN A 28 -17.00 6.62 0.94
CA ASN A 28 -15.82 7.44 0.69
C ASN A 28 -14.67 7.16 1.68
N SER A 29 -14.74 6.10 2.50
CA SER A 29 -13.61 5.74 3.34
C SER A 29 -12.55 5.03 2.51
N LEU A 30 -11.32 5.54 2.55
CA LEU A 30 -10.19 4.84 1.96
C LEU A 30 -9.92 3.52 2.70
N PRO A 31 -9.28 2.53 2.05
CA PRO A 31 -9.03 1.21 2.62
C PRO A 31 -8.29 1.25 3.95
N LYS A 32 -8.73 0.32 4.82
CA LYS A 32 -8.05 -0.08 6.05
C LYS A 32 -8.17 -1.57 6.19
N ASP A 33 -7.11 -2.23 6.62
CA ASP A 33 -7.11 -3.67 6.79
C ASP A 33 -6.19 -4.08 7.94
N ASP A 34 -6.71 -4.86 8.87
CA ASP A 34 -5.96 -5.51 9.95
C ASP A 34 -5.64 -6.97 9.60
N PHE A 35 -5.87 -7.37 8.34
CA PHE A 35 -5.64 -8.69 7.78
C PHE A 35 -6.31 -9.86 8.54
N SER A 36 -7.21 -9.58 9.45
CA SER A 36 -7.98 -10.60 10.18
C SER A 36 -8.99 -11.34 9.31
N ASN A 37 -9.34 -10.77 8.15
CA ASN A 37 -10.23 -11.35 7.16
C ASN A 37 -9.45 -11.73 5.89
N SER A 38 -9.31 -13.03 5.63
CA SER A 38 -8.62 -13.55 4.44
C SER A 38 -9.29 -13.23 3.10
N ASP A 39 -10.50 -12.67 3.11
CA ASP A 39 -11.25 -12.26 1.92
C ASP A 39 -11.24 -10.72 1.75
N SER A 40 -10.33 -10.00 2.42
CA SER A 40 -10.30 -8.54 2.40
C SER A 40 -9.83 -7.93 1.07
N GLY A 41 -9.28 -8.74 0.16
CA GLY A 41 -9.05 -8.33 -1.23
C GLY A 41 -7.60 -8.22 -1.66
N TRP A 42 -6.65 -8.65 -0.83
CA TRP A 42 -5.24 -8.75 -1.22
C TRP A 42 -5.00 -9.95 -2.14
N GLY A 43 -4.11 -9.75 -3.12
CA GLY A 43 -3.66 -10.84 -3.98
C GLY A 43 -2.79 -11.83 -3.20
N VAL A 44 -3.21 -13.09 -3.14
CA VAL A 44 -2.47 -14.17 -2.47
C VAL A 44 -2.09 -15.26 -3.46
N GLY A 45 -0.98 -15.94 -3.18
CA GLY A 45 -0.52 -17.05 -4.01
C GLY A 45 0.86 -17.54 -3.56
N THR A 46 1.17 -18.76 -3.94
CA THR A 46 2.46 -19.40 -3.65
C THR A 46 2.98 -20.09 -4.89
N ASP A 47 4.25 -19.87 -5.20
CA ASP A 47 4.95 -20.54 -6.28
C ASP A 47 6.36 -21.00 -5.82
N ALA A 48 7.25 -21.33 -6.76
CA ALA A 48 8.61 -21.75 -6.43
C ALA A 48 9.51 -20.60 -5.94
N SER A 49 9.14 -19.36 -6.16
CA SER A 49 9.97 -18.18 -5.88
C SER A 49 9.50 -17.42 -4.65
N SER A 50 8.20 -17.43 -4.37
CA SER A 50 7.62 -16.65 -3.26
C SER A 50 6.29 -17.20 -2.77
N SER A 51 5.88 -16.75 -1.58
CA SER A 51 4.53 -16.94 -1.02
C SER A 51 3.99 -15.60 -0.52
N VAL A 52 2.71 -15.34 -0.81
CA VAL A 52 1.91 -14.27 -0.20
C VAL A 52 0.66 -14.91 0.35
N GLU A 53 0.46 -14.84 1.66
CA GLU A 53 -0.66 -15.50 2.33
C GLU A 53 -1.11 -14.77 3.59
N TYR A 54 -2.40 -14.87 3.92
CA TYR A 54 -2.89 -14.42 5.21
C TYR A 54 -2.39 -15.36 6.29
N ALA A 55 -1.69 -14.83 7.28
CA ALA A 55 -1.20 -15.51 8.46
C ALA A 55 -2.00 -15.10 9.71
N SER A 56 -1.71 -15.72 10.86
CA SER A 56 -2.43 -15.42 12.10
C SER A 56 -2.22 -13.98 12.61
N ASP A 57 -1.20 -13.30 12.15
CA ASP A 57 -0.71 -12.00 12.59
C ASP A 57 -0.52 -11.00 11.44
N GLY A 58 -1.16 -11.23 10.29
CA GLY A 58 -1.15 -10.29 9.17
C GLY A 58 -1.05 -10.92 7.80
N LEU A 59 -0.66 -10.13 6.79
CA LEU A 59 -0.31 -10.60 5.44
C LEU A 59 1.18 -10.93 5.41
N GLN A 60 1.51 -12.21 5.33
CA GLN A 60 2.89 -12.67 5.26
C GLN A 60 3.38 -12.79 3.82
N MET A 61 4.57 -12.26 3.57
CA MET A 61 5.31 -12.44 2.32
C MET A 61 6.63 -13.15 2.61
N ILE A 62 6.88 -14.23 1.86
CA ILE A 62 8.14 -14.97 1.92
C ILE A 62 8.73 -15.02 0.51
N VAL A 63 9.98 -14.63 0.38
CA VAL A 63 10.75 -14.75 -0.85
C VAL A 63 11.79 -15.84 -0.67
N TYR A 64 11.76 -16.87 -1.51
CA TYR A 64 12.66 -18.02 -1.47
C TYR A 64 13.83 -17.91 -2.44
N THR A 65 13.66 -17.10 -3.49
CA THR A 65 14.61 -16.97 -4.59
C THR A 65 15.42 -15.68 -4.41
N PRO A 66 16.75 -15.74 -4.52
CA PRO A 66 17.61 -14.57 -4.53
C PRO A 66 17.24 -13.58 -5.63
N PHE A 67 17.44 -12.29 -5.38
CA PHE A 67 17.17 -11.19 -6.33
C PHE A 67 15.76 -11.21 -6.90
N TYR A 68 14.78 -11.54 -6.08
CA TYR A 68 13.40 -11.66 -6.46
C TYR A 68 12.51 -10.70 -5.65
N VAL A 69 11.54 -10.11 -6.33
CA VAL A 69 10.53 -9.22 -5.72
C VAL A 69 9.17 -9.88 -5.85
N THR A 70 8.45 -9.99 -4.75
CA THR A 70 7.03 -10.34 -4.74
C THR A 70 6.22 -9.16 -4.24
N TRP A 71 5.00 -8.98 -4.77
CA TRP A 71 4.09 -7.94 -4.32
C TRP A 71 2.65 -8.42 -4.32
N SER A 72 1.83 -7.74 -3.52
CA SER A 72 0.39 -7.93 -3.46
C SER A 72 -0.29 -6.58 -3.55
N THR A 73 -1.34 -6.47 -4.35
CA THR A 73 -2.15 -5.27 -4.45
C THR A 73 -3.48 -5.44 -3.76
N PHE A 74 -4.02 -4.32 -3.25
CA PHE A 74 -5.33 -4.28 -2.62
C PHE A 74 -6.41 -4.01 -3.68
N GLY A 75 -7.15 -5.04 -4.05
CA GLY A 75 -8.22 -4.93 -5.05
C GLY A 75 -7.72 -4.46 -6.42
N LEU A 76 -8.60 -3.75 -7.13
CA LEU A 76 -8.34 -3.22 -8.48
C LEU A 76 -8.68 -1.72 -8.59
N GLU A 77 -9.08 -1.08 -7.51
CA GLU A 77 -9.41 0.34 -7.49
C GLU A 77 -8.15 1.18 -7.59
N THR A 78 -8.25 2.27 -8.33
CA THR A 78 -7.14 3.22 -8.49
C THR A 78 -7.31 4.41 -7.56
N TYR A 79 -6.22 4.83 -6.97
CA TYR A 79 -6.14 5.93 -6.02
C TYR A 79 -5.16 6.99 -6.50
N GLU A 80 -5.36 8.20 -6.05
CA GLU A 80 -4.45 9.33 -6.29
C GLU A 80 -4.32 10.16 -5.01
N ASN A 81 -3.18 10.78 -4.82
CA ASN A 81 -2.90 11.67 -3.69
C ASN A 81 -3.19 11.00 -2.34
N THR A 82 -2.53 9.88 -2.08
CA THR A 82 -2.71 9.07 -0.88
C THR A 82 -1.51 9.11 0.04
N HIS A 83 -1.78 9.04 1.34
CA HIS A 83 -0.84 8.62 2.38
C HIS A 83 -1.19 7.19 2.80
N ILE A 84 -0.21 6.31 2.74
CA ILE A 84 -0.35 4.88 3.04
C ILE A 84 0.53 4.58 4.24
N GLU A 85 0.00 3.86 5.22
CA GLU A 85 0.77 3.36 6.36
C GLU A 85 0.53 1.88 6.59
N VAL A 86 1.56 1.17 7.01
CA VAL A 86 1.50 -0.25 7.36
C VAL A 86 2.49 -0.57 8.46
N SER A 87 2.10 -1.41 9.41
CA SER A 87 2.99 -2.01 10.40
C SER A 87 3.72 -3.20 9.77
N VAL A 88 5.00 -3.34 10.06
CA VAL A 88 5.85 -4.40 9.49
C VAL A 88 6.58 -5.12 10.61
N ASN A 89 6.49 -6.45 10.61
CA ASN A 89 7.34 -7.34 11.39
C ASN A 89 8.28 -8.09 10.44
N ASN A 90 9.57 -7.83 10.56
CA ASN A 90 10.61 -8.43 9.76
C ASN A 90 11.27 -9.58 10.50
N ALA A 91 11.20 -10.77 9.92
CA ALA A 91 11.84 -11.99 10.39
C ALA A 91 12.92 -12.51 9.42
N SER A 92 13.30 -11.69 8.43
CA SER A 92 14.38 -12.03 7.50
C SER A 92 15.72 -12.12 8.23
N SER A 93 16.52 -13.07 7.84
CA SER A 93 17.93 -13.15 8.27
C SER A 93 18.85 -12.32 7.37
N ASP A 94 18.38 -11.93 6.19
CA ASP A 94 19.06 -11.06 5.25
C ASP A 94 18.91 -9.60 5.68
N GLU A 95 20.03 -8.93 5.92
CA GLU A 95 20.05 -7.51 6.31
C GLU A 95 19.68 -6.57 5.14
N ASP A 96 19.76 -7.07 3.91
CA ASP A 96 19.45 -6.33 2.69
C ASP A 96 18.07 -6.71 2.12
N ALA A 97 17.33 -7.64 2.77
CA ALA A 97 15.94 -7.91 2.43
C ALA A 97 15.12 -6.62 2.47
N MET A 98 14.53 -6.24 1.34
CA MET A 98 13.79 -4.99 1.20
C MET A 98 12.29 -5.22 1.27
N PHE A 99 11.56 -4.34 1.94
CA PHE A 99 10.11 -4.41 2.05
C PHE A 99 9.49 -3.02 2.17
N GLY A 100 8.23 -2.91 1.79
CA GLY A 100 7.56 -1.62 1.85
C GLY A 100 6.26 -1.56 1.05
N VAL A 101 6.01 -0.41 0.45
CA VAL A 101 4.75 -0.02 -0.16
C VAL A 101 4.88 0.10 -1.68
N VAL A 102 3.89 -0.42 -2.39
CA VAL A 102 3.65 -0.21 -3.81
C VAL A 102 2.58 0.86 -3.97
N CYS A 103 2.77 1.82 -4.86
CA CYS A 103 1.72 2.76 -5.22
C CYS A 103 1.68 3.05 -6.72
N ASN A 104 0.51 3.51 -7.16
CA ASN A 104 0.23 3.90 -8.54
C ASN A 104 0.53 2.79 -9.56
N GLU A 105 0.21 1.53 -9.20
CA GLU A 105 0.35 0.39 -10.10
C GLU A 105 -0.67 0.49 -11.24
N GLN A 106 -0.17 0.38 -12.48
CA GLN A 106 -0.89 0.67 -13.72
C GLN A 106 -1.59 -0.54 -14.33
N GLY A 107 -1.79 -1.61 -13.57
CA GLY A 107 -2.52 -2.80 -14.01
C GLY A 107 -2.02 -3.41 -15.32
N SER A 108 -2.43 -2.85 -16.45
CA SER A 108 -2.15 -3.41 -17.78
C SER A 108 -0.66 -3.41 -18.18
N THR A 109 0.15 -2.53 -17.64
CA THR A 109 1.58 -2.40 -17.92
C THR A 109 2.44 -2.90 -16.79
N GLN A 110 1.83 -3.22 -15.64
CA GLN A 110 2.52 -3.56 -14.41
C GLN A 110 3.67 -2.59 -14.12
N ALA A 111 3.40 -1.31 -14.32
CA ALA A 111 4.31 -0.22 -14.06
C ALA A 111 3.87 0.45 -12.76
N PHE A 112 4.79 0.67 -11.82
CA PHE A 112 4.48 1.17 -10.48
C PHE A 112 5.68 1.84 -9.82
N TYR A 113 5.41 2.54 -8.72
CA TYR A 113 6.46 2.87 -7.76
C TYR A 113 6.45 1.83 -6.65
N TYR A 114 7.64 1.40 -6.23
CA TYR A 114 7.81 0.74 -4.95
C TYR A 114 8.87 1.47 -4.14
N VAL A 115 8.52 1.70 -2.89
CA VAL A 115 9.34 2.46 -1.94
C VAL A 115 9.46 1.64 -0.68
N GLY A 116 10.68 1.34 -0.29
CA GLY A 116 10.90 0.48 0.85
C GLY A 116 12.22 0.72 1.54
N VAL A 117 12.42 -0.12 2.56
CA VAL A 117 13.55 -0.08 3.48
C VAL A 117 14.11 -1.48 3.67
N SER A 118 15.36 -1.59 4.13
CA SER A 118 15.96 -2.85 4.58
C SER A 118 16.50 -2.75 6.01
N PRO A 119 16.67 -3.89 6.71
CA PRO A 119 17.22 -3.92 8.07
C PRO A 119 18.58 -3.23 8.23
N SER A 120 19.41 -3.22 7.19
CA SER A 120 20.70 -2.52 7.16
C SER A 120 20.59 -0.99 7.32
N GLY A 121 19.37 -0.44 7.22
CA GLY A 121 19.12 1.00 7.24
C GLY A 121 18.99 1.62 5.86
N TYR A 122 19.16 0.85 4.80
CA TYR A 122 18.99 1.30 3.42
C TYR A 122 17.54 1.59 3.09
N TYR A 123 17.29 2.55 2.18
CA TYR A 123 16.00 2.82 1.58
C TYR A 123 16.14 3.17 0.11
N ALA A 124 15.12 2.89 -0.68
CA ALA A 124 15.06 3.31 -2.07
C ALA A 124 13.65 3.68 -2.53
N PHE A 125 13.59 4.63 -3.46
CA PHE A 125 12.44 5.00 -4.26
C PHE A 125 12.68 4.46 -5.67
N ILE A 126 11.89 3.51 -6.10
CA ILE A 126 12.12 2.79 -7.36
C ILE A 126 10.89 2.91 -8.25
N LYS A 127 11.13 3.27 -9.49
CA LYS A 127 10.13 3.23 -10.55
C LYS A 127 10.36 1.98 -11.39
N SER A 128 9.37 1.10 -11.40
CA SER A 128 9.42 -0.19 -12.08
C SER A 128 8.44 -0.29 -13.23
N SER A 129 8.74 -1.20 -14.14
CA SER A 129 7.83 -1.67 -15.18
C SER A 129 8.32 -3.04 -15.65
N VAL A 130 7.45 -4.00 -15.78
CA VAL A 130 7.80 -5.35 -16.28
C VAL A 130 8.47 -5.33 -17.66
N ALA A 131 8.26 -4.27 -18.43
CA ALA A 131 8.84 -4.12 -19.77
C ALA A 131 10.22 -3.44 -19.78
N LEU A 132 10.65 -2.83 -18.69
CA LEU A 132 11.86 -2.02 -18.60
C LEU A 132 12.64 -2.35 -17.32
N GLU A 133 13.93 -2.04 -17.32
CA GLU A 133 14.74 -2.11 -16.11
C GLU A 133 14.23 -1.11 -15.04
N ASP A 134 14.39 -1.46 -13.77
CA ASP A 134 14.08 -0.60 -12.66
C ASP A 134 14.92 0.66 -12.66
N VAL A 135 14.27 1.79 -12.34
CA VAL A 135 14.92 3.09 -12.23
C VAL A 135 14.94 3.52 -10.78
N TYR A 136 16.11 3.57 -10.18
CA TYR A 136 16.30 4.13 -8.84
C TYR A 136 16.19 5.65 -8.92
N LEU A 137 15.05 6.18 -8.46
CA LEU A 137 14.80 7.62 -8.43
C LEU A 137 15.62 8.30 -7.33
N LYS A 138 15.75 7.62 -6.20
CA LYS A 138 16.54 8.04 -5.04
C LYS A 138 16.80 6.86 -4.11
N GLU A 139 17.95 6.87 -3.45
CA GLU A 139 18.34 5.88 -2.46
C GLU A 139 19.21 6.52 -1.37
N GLY A 140 19.34 5.86 -0.24
CA GLY A 140 20.17 6.30 0.87
C GLY A 140 20.12 5.39 2.07
N THR A 141 20.64 5.86 3.21
CA THR A 141 20.61 5.15 4.49
C THR A 141 20.11 6.04 5.62
N SER A 142 19.50 5.43 6.64
CA SER A 142 19.01 6.14 7.83
C SER A 142 19.12 5.28 9.08
N ASP A 143 19.68 5.85 10.15
CA ASP A 143 19.75 5.19 11.46
C ASP A 143 18.37 4.94 12.09
N VAL A 144 17.34 5.68 11.67
CA VAL A 144 15.95 5.45 12.12
C VAL A 144 15.47 4.10 11.64
N ILE A 145 15.83 3.69 10.43
CA ILE A 145 15.47 2.41 9.83
C ILE A 145 16.21 1.29 10.54
N SER A 146 17.53 1.35 10.64
CA SER A 146 18.34 0.30 11.28
C SER A 146 18.00 0.10 12.76
N ALA A 147 17.65 1.15 13.48
CA ALA A 147 17.19 1.06 14.87
C ALA A 147 15.83 0.35 15.03
N SER A 148 15.08 0.22 13.95
CA SER A 148 13.72 -0.38 13.91
C SER A 148 13.68 -1.66 13.08
N ALA A 149 14.81 -2.29 12.78
CA ALA A 149 14.96 -3.35 11.79
C ALA A 149 14.02 -4.56 11.95
N SER A 150 13.62 -4.91 13.17
CA SER A 150 12.73 -6.04 13.43
C SER A 150 11.24 -5.68 13.38
N SER A 151 10.89 -4.43 13.67
CA SER A 151 9.49 -3.97 13.65
C SER A 151 9.43 -2.47 13.46
N MET A 152 8.64 -2.01 12.49
CA MET A 152 8.47 -0.60 12.19
C MET A 152 7.10 -0.31 11.58
N ARG A 153 6.72 0.96 11.57
CA ARG A 153 5.61 1.45 10.78
C ARG A 153 6.15 2.23 9.58
N ILE A 154 5.87 1.73 8.39
CA ILE A 154 6.26 2.38 7.13
C ILE A 154 5.10 3.26 6.67
N GLY A 155 5.41 4.49 6.29
CA GLY A 155 4.48 5.43 5.67
C GLY A 155 4.99 5.88 4.30
N LEU A 156 4.07 6.08 3.34
CA LEU A 156 4.38 6.60 2.02
C LEU A 156 3.34 7.63 1.59
N ASP A 157 3.77 8.87 1.38
CA ASP A 157 3.01 9.81 0.56
C ASP A 157 3.21 9.49 -0.91
N CYS A 158 2.14 9.30 -1.64
CA CYS A 158 2.18 9.00 -3.07
C CYS A 158 1.16 9.90 -3.79
N GLY A 159 1.62 11.05 -4.28
CA GLY A 159 0.71 11.98 -4.95
C GLY A 159 1.33 13.34 -5.23
N ASN A 160 0.61 14.15 -5.99
CA ASN A 160 1.05 15.49 -6.40
C ASN A 160 2.43 15.48 -7.09
N GLY A 161 2.81 14.38 -7.76
CA GLY A 161 4.12 14.21 -8.40
C GLY A 161 5.28 14.08 -7.40
N THR A 162 5.01 13.64 -6.17
CA THR A 162 6.01 13.45 -5.12
C THR A 162 5.76 12.13 -4.40
N LEU A 163 6.86 11.45 -4.05
CA LEU A 163 6.89 10.32 -3.14
C LEU A 163 7.65 10.75 -1.89
N ALA A 164 7.11 10.49 -0.68
CA ALA A 164 7.81 10.76 0.57
C ALA A 164 7.71 9.56 1.51
N LEU A 165 8.86 9.06 1.96
CA LEU A 165 8.98 7.90 2.84
C LEU A 165 9.01 8.34 4.30
N TYR A 166 8.25 7.64 5.13
CA TYR A 166 8.23 7.80 6.58
C TYR A 166 8.53 6.45 7.26
N VAL A 167 9.24 6.49 8.37
CA VAL A 167 9.42 5.35 9.27
C VAL A 167 9.11 5.81 10.69
N ASN A 168 8.19 5.09 11.35
CA ASN A 168 7.70 5.42 12.69
C ASN A 168 7.22 6.88 12.82
N GLY A 169 6.55 7.40 11.77
CA GLY A 169 6.04 8.76 11.69
C GLY A 169 7.09 9.83 11.40
N GLN A 170 8.37 9.49 11.30
CA GLN A 170 9.42 10.41 10.90
C GLN A 170 9.66 10.34 9.39
N GLN A 171 9.60 11.47 8.71
CA GLN A 171 9.98 11.54 7.30
C GLN A 171 11.48 11.24 7.14
N ILE A 172 11.78 10.24 6.31
CA ILE A 172 13.15 9.83 6.00
C ILE A 172 13.69 10.63 4.82
N ASP A 173 12.93 10.63 3.71
CA ASP A 173 13.33 11.32 2.49
C ASP A 173 12.13 11.52 1.54
N SER A 174 12.36 12.21 0.42
CA SER A 174 11.37 12.39 -0.63
C SER A 174 12.01 12.58 -2.01
N VAL A 175 11.25 12.29 -3.07
CA VAL A 175 11.65 12.49 -4.47
C VAL A 175 10.46 12.92 -5.31
N SER A 176 10.71 13.69 -6.37
CA SER A 176 9.66 14.09 -7.33
C SER A 176 9.73 13.23 -8.58
N ASP A 177 8.63 12.58 -8.90
CA ASP A 177 8.36 11.90 -10.19
C ASP A 177 6.84 11.89 -10.41
N ALA A 178 6.38 12.27 -11.59
CA ALA A 178 4.97 12.35 -11.96
C ALA A 178 4.60 11.36 -13.09
N SER A 179 5.42 10.33 -13.32
CA SER A 179 5.21 9.38 -14.43
C SER A 179 3.93 8.57 -14.25
N TYR A 180 3.61 8.20 -13.03
CA TYR A 180 2.40 7.45 -12.67
C TYR A 180 1.57 8.28 -11.68
N PRO A 181 0.54 9.03 -12.14
CA PRO A 181 -0.18 9.98 -11.28
C PRO A 181 -1.22 9.32 -10.37
N SER A 182 -1.67 8.12 -10.69
CA SER A 182 -2.66 7.34 -9.93
C SER A 182 -2.52 5.86 -10.25
N GLY A 183 -3.06 4.97 -9.42
CA GLY A 183 -3.06 3.54 -9.66
C GLY A 183 -3.47 2.73 -8.44
N VAL A 184 -3.29 1.41 -8.53
CA VAL A 184 -3.54 0.49 -7.43
C VAL A 184 -2.45 0.63 -6.39
N VAL A 185 -2.78 0.36 -5.13
CA VAL A 185 -1.82 0.33 -4.01
C VAL A 185 -1.52 -1.09 -3.59
N GLY A 186 -0.37 -1.31 -2.98
CA GLY A 186 0.06 -2.64 -2.57
C GLY A 186 1.22 -2.62 -1.58
N LEU A 187 1.69 -3.82 -1.28
CA LEU A 187 2.84 -4.09 -0.42
C LEU A 187 3.81 -4.99 -1.18
N PHE A 188 5.08 -4.96 -0.84
CA PHE A 188 6.09 -5.81 -1.45
C PHE A 188 7.13 -6.31 -0.45
N ALA A 189 7.77 -7.43 -0.81
CA ALA A 189 9.00 -7.92 -0.19
C ALA A 189 9.96 -8.38 -1.28
N ALA A 190 11.25 -8.19 -1.04
CA ALA A 190 12.33 -8.55 -1.94
C ALA A 190 13.50 -9.16 -1.19
N SER A 191 14.20 -10.08 -1.83
CA SER A 191 15.47 -10.64 -1.34
C SER A 191 16.59 -10.20 -2.25
N ASP A 192 17.71 -9.76 -1.66
CA ASP A 192 18.96 -9.43 -2.36
C ASP A 192 20.06 -10.46 -2.09
N ASP A 193 19.86 -11.39 -1.13
CA ASP A 193 20.85 -12.40 -0.79
C ASP A 193 20.68 -13.70 -1.57
N LEU A 194 21.82 -14.37 -1.79
CA LEU A 194 21.90 -15.68 -2.45
C LEU A 194 21.43 -16.83 -1.55
N ASP A 195 21.53 -16.70 -0.24
CA ASP A 195 21.42 -17.82 0.71
C ASP A 195 20.26 -17.69 1.72
N SER A 196 19.62 -16.54 1.89
CA SER A 196 18.67 -16.34 3.01
C SER A 196 17.38 -15.77 2.50
N GLY A 197 16.72 -15.44 1.82
CA GLY A 197 15.38 -14.96 1.47
C GLY A 197 14.81 -13.92 2.43
N ALA A 198 13.68 -13.38 2.09
CA ALA A 198 12.94 -12.45 2.92
C ALA A 198 11.74 -13.12 3.57
N THR A 199 11.46 -12.76 4.82
CA THR A 199 10.23 -13.15 5.54
C THR A 199 9.69 -11.92 6.27
N VAL A 200 8.57 -11.41 5.81
CA VAL A 200 7.98 -10.17 6.31
C VAL A 200 6.49 -10.35 6.53
N THR A 201 5.96 -9.83 7.62
CA THR A 201 4.53 -9.81 7.92
C THR A 201 4.07 -8.37 8.03
N PHE A 202 3.02 -8.03 7.28
CA PHE A 202 2.38 -6.72 7.28
C PHE A 202 1.08 -6.77 8.09
N ASP A 203 0.82 -5.70 8.86
CA ASP A 203 -0.38 -5.54 9.68
C ASP A 203 -0.84 -4.07 9.71
N ASP A 204 -2.07 -3.83 10.17
CA ASP A 204 -2.62 -2.47 10.35
C ASP A 204 -2.42 -1.55 9.14
N PHE A 205 -2.77 -2.02 7.96
CA PHE A 205 -2.77 -1.20 6.74
C PHE A 205 -3.82 -0.09 6.82
N VAL A 206 -3.41 1.13 6.56
CA VAL A 206 -4.30 2.30 6.53
C VAL A 206 -3.95 3.19 5.36
N MET A 207 -4.97 3.64 4.63
CA MET A 207 -4.82 4.66 3.61
C MET A 207 -5.66 5.89 3.94
N THR A 208 -5.10 7.08 3.74
CA THR A 208 -5.76 8.37 3.89
C THR A 208 -5.46 9.26 2.69
N LYS A 209 -6.21 10.35 2.51
CA LYS A 209 -5.88 11.34 1.47
C LYS A 209 -4.78 12.28 1.94
N LEU A 210 -3.91 12.66 1.00
CA LEU A 210 -2.93 13.71 1.26
C LEU A 210 -3.63 15.04 1.50
N GLY A 211 -3.28 15.72 2.61
CA GLY A 211 -3.76 17.06 2.92
C GLY A 211 -5.12 17.13 3.65
N GLU A 212 -5.63 15.99 4.14
CA GLU A 212 -6.77 15.98 5.07
C GLU A 212 -6.32 15.88 6.54
#